data_769af7c3589c8e3a12b4e2726e84b7b6
#
_entry.id   769af7c3589c8e3a12b4e2726e84b7b6
#
_cell.length_a   1.000
_cell.length_b   1.000
_cell.length_c   1.000
_cell.angle_alpha   90.00
_cell.angle_beta   90.00
_cell.angle_gamma   90.00
#
_symmetry.space_group_name_H-M   'P 1'
#
loop_
_entity.id
_entity.type
_entity.pdbx_description
1 polymer ?
#
loop_
_entity_poly.entity_id
_entity_poly.type
_entity_poly.pdbx_seq_one_letter_code
_entity_poly.pdbx_strand_id
1 'polypeptide(L)'
;QSPPGAQQPYVAPNVIISVDDSGSMDWKLINQSTGSSATGPGYTQPYPDGSWNTSAKRINILKFSLNKIFTDTTLLPDGKIRVAWQTMWNNGGAPGVGPSKSGKPAGATSVNSTTSGVNSMKVLQGAHRTNFLSFVSSLTPGGNTPAHWMFEQADGYMRQPLGVNSPWASVPGTTAGPYLGCRRNYHIMMTDGRWNSSPSGGQRDGVNSLTLPDSTVYADGTAAQIAKTRVFRDTASNTLADWAFRSWSDPLQVAASLTGSLQPTADYLKAPATESFGNDSAGNPAVLDRYWNPRYNPANWPHMVTYTIGASSDATTWPGAPTIFGPTAKVPYGYDGSFPDFVTGNKTWPDMGNGEPVRALDLWHASINGRGRFYAVNKAEDMEQAFRDIFEQINALVEPGTGSTAASGARI
;
A
#
# COMPACT_ATOMS: atom_id res chain seq x y z
N GLN A 1 -1.66 -25.06 21.83
CA GLN A 1 -0.44 -24.29 22.16
C GLN A 1 0.74 -25.07 21.60
N SER A 2 1.53 -24.46 20.73
CA SER A 2 2.79 -25.05 20.27
C SER A 2 3.77 -25.16 21.45
N PRO A 3 4.62 -26.19 21.50
CA PRO A 3 5.64 -26.32 22.53
C PRO A 3 6.52 -25.07 22.59
N PRO A 4 7.05 -24.68 23.78
CA PRO A 4 8.01 -23.59 23.88
C PRO A 4 9.22 -23.87 22.96
N GLY A 5 9.55 -22.93 22.08
CA GLY A 5 10.64 -23.05 21.11
C GLY A 5 10.26 -23.58 19.72
N ALA A 6 9.01 -23.99 19.50
CA ALA A 6 8.54 -24.30 18.14
C ALA A 6 8.49 -23.00 17.31
N GLN A 7 9.22 -22.97 16.21
CA GLN A 7 9.08 -21.87 15.25
C GLN A 7 7.63 -21.85 14.76
N GLN A 8 6.99 -20.68 14.84
CA GLN A 8 5.68 -20.50 14.23
C GLN A 8 5.81 -20.79 12.73
N PRO A 9 4.91 -21.60 12.15
CA PRO A 9 4.96 -21.87 10.72
C PRO A 9 4.82 -20.55 9.97
N TYR A 10 5.60 -20.39 8.92
CA TYR A 10 5.54 -19.22 8.05
C TYR A 10 4.14 -19.09 7.43
N VAL A 11 3.52 -17.92 7.58
CA VAL A 11 2.21 -17.61 7.01
C VAL A 11 2.38 -16.56 5.90
N ALA A 12 2.32 -17.00 4.66
CA ALA A 12 2.43 -16.10 3.50
C ALA A 12 1.40 -14.97 3.58
N PRO A 13 1.81 -13.70 3.55
CA PRO A 13 0.89 -12.56 3.61
C PRO A 13 0.06 -12.45 2.35
N ASN A 14 -1.10 -11.84 2.47
CA ASN A 14 -1.90 -11.41 1.33
C ASN A 14 -1.41 -10.05 0.84
N VAL A 15 -1.18 -9.92 -0.47
CA VAL A 15 -0.80 -8.66 -1.12
C VAL A 15 -1.76 -8.39 -2.26
N ILE A 16 -2.45 -7.27 -2.22
CA ILE A 16 -3.25 -6.77 -3.35
C ILE A 16 -2.42 -5.71 -4.07
N ILE A 17 -2.23 -5.89 -5.36
CA ILE A 17 -1.51 -4.95 -6.22
C ILE A 17 -2.52 -4.25 -7.11
N SER A 18 -2.63 -2.94 -6.94
CA SER A 18 -3.48 -2.08 -7.75
C SER A 18 -2.61 -1.16 -8.57
N VAL A 19 -2.74 -1.22 -9.89
CA VAL A 19 -1.93 -0.42 -10.80
C VAL A 19 -2.80 0.43 -11.70
N ASP A 20 -2.31 1.60 -12.00
CA ASP A 20 -2.94 2.56 -12.88
C ASP A 20 -2.70 2.19 -14.33
N ASP A 21 -3.78 2.05 -15.10
CA ASP A 21 -3.78 1.93 -16.55
C ASP A 21 -4.62 3.05 -17.21
N SER A 22 -4.79 4.18 -16.53
CA SER A 22 -5.48 5.37 -17.06
C SER A 22 -4.73 6.03 -18.21
N GLY A 23 -5.39 6.95 -18.90
CA GLY A 23 -4.84 7.60 -20.08
C GLY A 23 -3.53 8.37 -19.86
N SER A 24 -3.34 8.95 -18.67
CA SER A 24 -2.12 9.68 -18.30
C SER A 24 -0.89 8.77 -18.15
N MET A 25 -1.07 7.47 -18.03
CA MET A 25 0.01 6.49 -18.06
C MET A 25 0.69 6.38 -19.44
N ASP A 26 0.12 6.97 -20.48
CA ASP A 26 0.74 7.16 -21.81
C ASP A 26 1.72 8.34 -21.83
N TRP A 27 1.75 9.15 -20.79
CA TRP A 27 2.60 10.32 -20.70
C TRP A 27 4.02 9.98 -20.24
N LYS A 28 4.94 10.94 -20.46
CA LYS A 28 6.28 10.88 -19.85
C LYS A 28 6.18 10.97 -18.34
N LEU A 29 7.16 10.40 -17.65
CA LEU A 29 7.13 10.34 -16.19
C LEU A 29 7.10 11.73 -15.55
N ILE A 30 7.94 12.65 -16.03
CA ILE A 30 8.19 13.95 -15.37
C ILE A 30 7.26 15.07 -15.86
N ASN A 31 6.64 14.94 -17.01
CA ASN A 31 5.78 15.98 -17.56
C ASN A 31 4.48 15.40 -18.15
N GLN A 32 3.52 16.28 -18.40
CA GLN A 32 2.19 15.91 -18.85
C GLN A 32 2.05 15.87 -20.36
N SER A 33 3.11 15.57 -21.08
CA SER A 33 3.08 15.34 -22.52
C SER A 33 3.14 13.85 -22.81
N THR A 34 2.53 13.43 -23.93
CA THR A 34 2.59 12.03 -24.38
C THR A 34 4.04 11.58 -24.52
N GLY A 35 4.29 10.33 -24.17
CA GLY A 35 5.56 9.68 -24.41
C GLY A 35 5.84 9.52 -25.90
N SER A 36 7.10 9.33 -26.27
CA SER A 36 7.47 9.07 -27.65
C SER A 36 6.94 7.71 -28.12
N SER A 37 6.56 7.63 -29.37
CA SER A 37 6.33 6.36 -30.09
C SER A 37 7.62 5.73 -30.62
N ALA A 38 8.78 6.35 -30.42
CA ALA A 38 10.04 5.81 -30.87
C ALA A 38 10.30 4.43 -30.26
N THR A 39 10.97 3.60 -31.02
CA THR A 39 11.35 2.24 -30.64
C THR A 39 12.80 2.21 -30.20
N GLY A 40 13.12 1.26 -29.33
CA GLY A 40 14.48 1.03 -28.87
C GLY A 40 14.63 1.12 -27.36
N PRO A 41 15.81 0.76 -26.83
CA PRO A 41 16.12 0.90 -25.41
C PRO A 41 15.83 2.31 -24.89
N GLY A 42 15.42 2.41 -23.65
CA GLY A 42 15.06 3.68 -23.01
C GLY A 42 13.64 4.16 -23.29
N TYR A 43 12.89 3.57 -24.23
CA TYR A 43 11.47 3.80 -24.40
C TYR A 43 10.59 2.69 -23.80
N THR A 44 11.03 1.46 -23.94
CA THR A 44 10.32 0.28 -23.45
C THR A 44 11.07 -0.48 -22.35
N GLN A 45 12.36 -0.23 -22.24
CA GLN A 45 13.28 -0.78 -21.24
C GLN A 45 14.46 0.20 -21.06
N PRO A 46 15.21 0.12 -19.96
CA PRO A 46 16.40 0.94 -19.76
C PRO A 46 17.53 0.59 -20.76
N TYR A 47 18.44 1.53 -20.93
CA TYR A 47 19.73 1.27 -21.57
C TYR A 47 20.58 0.30 -20.73
N PRO A 48 21.67 -0.28 -21.29
CA PRO A 48 22.55 -1.18 -20.55
C PRO A 48 23.17 -0.59 -19.28
N ASP A 49 23.30 0.73 -19.19
CA ASP A 49 23.79 1.46 -18.02
C ASP A 49 22.68 1.72 -16.96
N GLY A 50 21.48 1.23 -17.21
CA GLY A 50 20.32 1.40 -16.32
C GLY A 50 19.54 2.70 -16.51
N SER A 51 20.04 3.63 -17.34
CA SER A 51 19.32 4.88 -17.62
C SER A 51 18.11 4.67 -18.52
N TRP A 52 17.14 5.59 -18.43
CA TRP A 52 15.96 5.60 -19.28
C TRP A 52 15.93 6.80 -20.21
N ASN A 53 15.34 6.63 -21.37
CA ASN A 53 15.00 7.76 -22.22
C ASN A 53 14.00 8.69 -21.53
N THR A 54 14.24 9.99 -21.53
CA THR A 54 13.39 11.00 -20.87
C THR A 54 11.97 11.07 -21.45
N SER A 55 11.73 10.47 -22.62
CA SER A 55 10.42 10.36 -23.25
C SER A 55 9.74 9.00 -23.00
N ALA A 56 10.30 8.14 -22.16
CA ALA A 56 9.68 6.88 -21.82
C ALA A 56 8.32 7.07 -21.15
N LYS A 57 7.36 6.25 -21.54
CA LYS A 57 5.99 6.27 -20.99
C LYS A 57 5.95 5.68 -19.59
N ARG A 58 5.16 6.27 -18.71
CA ARG A 58 4.91 5.76 -17.36
C ARG A 58 4.50 4.29 -17.37
N ILE A 59 3.61 3.90 -18.28
CA ILE A 59 3.15 2.51 -18.39
C ILE A 59 4.29 1.54 -18.74
N ASN A 60 5.23 1.92 -19.59
CA ASN A 60 6.37 1.07 -19.96
C ASN A 60 7.34 0.89 -18.79
N ILE A 61 7.59 1.97 -18.05
CA ILE A 61 8.42 1.94 -16.84
C ILE A 61 7.79 1.04 -15.78
N LEU A 62 6.47 1.15 -15.58
CA LEU A 62 5.72 0.29 -14.66
C LEU A 62 5.80 -1.18 -15.08
N LYS A 63 5.54 -1.49 -16.35
CA LYS A 63 5.61 -2.87 -16.88
C LYS A 63 6.99 -3.48 -16.68
N PHE A 64 8.03 -2.73 -17.01
CA PHE A 64 9.41 -3.18 -16.82
C PHE A 64 9.72 -3.45 -15.34
N SER A 65 9.39 -2.51 -14.45
CA SER A 65 9.65 -2.62 -13.02
C SER A 65 8.93 -3.81 -12.40
N LEU A 66 7.64 -3.98 -12.69
CA LEU A 66 6.87 -5.13 -12.19
C LEU A 66 7.40 -6.45 -12.76
N ASN A 67 7.72 -6.51 -14.05
CA ASN A 67 8.30 -7.71 -14.65
C ASN A 67 9.59 -8.09 -13.92
N LYS A 68 10.50 -7.13 -13.72
CA LYS A 68 11.79 -7.37 -13.06
C LYS A 68 11.61 -7.86 -11.62
N ILE A 69 10.73 -7.25 -10.84
CA ILE A 69 10.45 -7.64 -9.46
C ILE A 69 9.84 -9.05 -9.40
N PHE A 70 8.86 -9.35 -10.25
CA PHE A 70 8.12 -10.62 -10.17
C PHE A 70 8.82 -11.79 -10.88
N THR A 71 9.89 -11.54 -11.61
CA THR A 71 10.82 -12.57 -12.10
C THR A 71 11.99 -12.81 -11.15
N ASP A 72 12.24 -11.90 -10.21
CA ASP A 72 13.29 -12.05 -9.20
C ASP A 72 12.83 -13.03 -8.10
N THR A 73 13.18 -14.30 -8.26
CA THR A 73 12.84 -15.35 -7.29
C THR A 73 13.70 -15.32 -6.02
N THR A 74 14.72 -14.46 -5.96
CA THR A 74 15.47 -14.18 -4.73
C THR A 74 14.68 -13.24 -3.83
N LEU A 75 14.12 -12.20 -4.40
CA LEU A 75 13.25 -11.26 -3.68
C LEU A 75 11.89 -11.87 -3.34
N LEU A 76 11.29 -12.54 -4.33
CA LEU A 76 9.97 -13.16 -4.22
C LEU A 76 10.04 -14.66 -4.56
N PRO A 77 10.59 -15.50 -3.66
CA PRO A 77 10.57 -16.94 -3.84
C PRO A 77 9.14 -17.48 -3.98
N ASP A 78 8.99 -18.61 -4.66
CA ASP A 78 7.71 -19.30 -4.71
C ASP A 78 7.20 -19.63 -3.31
N GLY A 79 5.93 -19.36 -3.07
CA GLY A 79 5.30 -19.58 -1.75
C GLY A 79 5.50 -18.45 -0.74
N LYS A 80 6.36 -17.46 -1.01
CA LYS A 80 6.68 -16.39 -0.05
C LYS A 80 5.52 -15.43 0.21
N ILE A 81 4.72 -15.12 -0.80
CA ILE A 81 3.55 -14.24 -0.69
C ILE A 81 2.34 -14.83 -1.42
N ARG A 82 1.18 -14.31 -1.11
CA ARG A 82 -0.05 -14.52 -1.88
C ARG A 82 -0.39 -13.21 -2.56
N VAL A 83 -0.79 -13.25 -3.82
CA VAL A 83 -1.04 -12.06 -4.63
C VAL A 83 -2.41 -12.10 -5.27
N ALA A 84 -3.11 -10.97 -5.22
CA ALA A 84 -4.21 -10.61 -6.10
C ALA A 84 -3.86 -9.29 -6.78
N TRP A 85 -4.45 -9.01 -7.94
CA TRP A 85 -4.16 -7.77 -8.67
C TRP A 85 -5.37 -7.22 -9.38
N GLN A 86 -5.32 -5.92 -9.65
CA GLN A 86 -6.35 -5.18 -10.37
C GLN A 86 -5.77 -3.97 -11.11
N THR A 87 -6.52 -3.48 -12.11
CA THR A 87 -6.31 -2.18 -12.73
C THR A 87 -7.59 -1.35 -12.68
N MET A 88 -7.49 -0.07 -13.08
CA MET A 88 -8.65 0.82 -13.17
C MET A 88 -9.60 0.43 -14.32
N TRP A 89 -9.08 -0.01 -15.47
CA TRP A 89 -9.86 -0.17 -16.71
C TRP A 89 -9.72 -1.52 -17.41
N ASN A 90 -8.66 -2.25 -17.17
CA ASN A 90 -8.31 -3.45 -17.92
C ASN A 90 -8.29 -3.22 -19.44
N ASN A 91 -7.69 -2.13 -19.87
CA ASN A 91 -7.62 -1.78 -21.30
C ASN A 91 -6.89 -2.84 -22.14
N GLY A 92 -5.93 -3.55 -21.55
CA GLY A 92 -5.21 -4.65 -22.20
C GLY A 92 -6.00 -5.93 -22.36
N GLY A 93 -7.19 -6.03 -21.74
CA GLY A 93 -8.10 -7.15 -21.90
C GLY A 93 -7.62 -8.48 -21.31
N ALA A 94 -6.66 -8.46 -20.39
CA ALA A 94 -6.20 -9.68 -19.73
C ALA A 94 -7.35 -10.38 -18.97
N PRO A 95 -7.53 -11.69 -19.12
CA PRO A 95 -8.61 -12.42 -18.47
C PRO A 95 -8.57 -12.27 -16.94
N GLY A 96 -9.73 -12.05 -16.33
CA GLY A 96 -9.90 -11.97 -14.90
C GLY A 96 -9.29 -10.71 -14.25
N VAL A 97 -8.93 -9.72 -15.04
CA VAL A 97 -8.49 -8.42 -14.56
C VAL A 97 -9.64 -7.43 -14.63
N GLY A 98 -9.87 -6.72 -13.59
CA GLY A 98 -10.89 -5.69 -13.54
C GLY A 98 -10.53 -4.68 -12.50
N PRO A 99 -11.29 -3.69 -12.26
CA PRO A 99 -12.74 -3.54 -12.29
C PRO A 99 -13.30 -3.33 -13.70
N SER A 100 -14.62 -3.23 -13.79
CA SER A 100 -15.30 -2.96 -15.04
C SER A 100 -14.98 -1.57 -15.56
N LYS A 101 -14.81 -1.44 -16.88
CA LYS A 101 -14.64 -0.16 -17.56
C LYS A 101 -15.82 0.79 -17.42
N SER A 102 -17.00 0.29 -17.08
CA SER A 102 -18.23 1.09 -17.07
C SER A 102 -18.44 1.87 -15.77
N GLY A 103 -17.52 1.83 -14.85
CA GLY A 103 -17.62 2.57 -13.62
C GLY A 103 -17.22 1.81 -12.38
N LYS A 104 -17.73 2.25 -11.22
CA LYS A 104 -17.51 1.61 -9.94
C LYS A 104 -17.84 0.15 -10.01
N PRO A 105 -16.93 -0.74 -9.63
CA PRO A 105 -17.18 -2.18 -9.69
C PRO A 105 -18.37 -2.55 -8.84
N ALA A 106 -19.37 -3.16 -9.46
CA ALA A 106 -20.54 -3.66 -8.78
C ALA A 106 -20.26 -5.07 -8.26
N GLY A 107 -19.91 -5.21 -7.00
CA GLY A 107 -19.77 -6.52 -6.39
C GLY A 107 -18.57 -7.31 -6.90
N ALA A 108 -18.78 -8.50 -7.36
CA ALA A 108 -17.73 -9.43 -7.81
C ALA A 108 -17.01 -8.90 -9.05
N THR A 109 -16.01 -8.12 -8.84
CA THR A 109 -15.04 -7.77 -9.88
C THR A 109 -13.92 -8.79 -9.91
N SER A 110 -12.90 -8.53 -10.70
CA SER A 110 -11.79 -9.47 -10.83
C SER A 110 -11.04 -9.74 -9.53
N VAL A 111 -10.89 -8.78 -8.65
CA VAL A 111 -10.30 -9.01 -7.31
C VAL A 111 -11.28 -9.73 -6.40
N ASN A 112 -12.56 -9.44 -6.54
CA ASN A 112 -13.65 -10.08 -5.80
C ASN A 112 -14.16 -11.35 -6.48
N SER A 113 -13.63 -11.72 -7.63
CA SER A 113 -14.16 -12.84 -8.38
C SER A 113 -13.92 -14.16 -7.68
N THR A 114 -14.68 -15.12 -8.10
CA THR A 114 -14.64 -16.48 -7.61
C THR A 114 -13.31 -17.18 -7.92
N THR A 115 -13.22 -18.40 -7.55
CA THR A 115 -12.11 -19.33 -7.81
C THR A 115 -11.58 -19.34 -9.23
N SER A 116 -12.43 -19.08 -10.20
CA SER A 116 -12.06 -19.03 -11.62
C SER A 116 -11.36 -17.73 -12.02
N GLY A 117 -11.36 -16.71 -11.16
CA GLY A 117 -10.63 -15.48 -11.42
C GLY A 117 -9.12 -15.72 -11.42
N VAL A 118 -8.46 -15.46 -12.54
CA VAL A 118 -7.00 -15.63 -12.64
C VAL A 118 -6.24 -14.69 -11.73
N ASN A 119 -6.83 -13.54 -11.40
CA ASN A 119 -6.24 -12.47 -10.56
C ASN A 119 -6.67 -12.52 -9.09
N SER A 120 -7.45 -13.51 -8.68
CA SER A 120 -7.83 -13.68 -7.27
C SER A 120 -6.66 -14.13 -6.40
N MET A 121 -6.77 -13.92 -5.09
CA MET A 121 -5.71 -14.19 -4.12
C MET A 121 -5.26 -15.66 -4.17
N LYS A 122 -4.02 -15.88 -4.55
CA LYS A 122 -3.37 -17.21 -4.57
C LYS A 122 -1.89 -17.06 -4.23
N VAL A 123 -1.29 -18.15 -3.82
CA VAL A 123 0.16 -18.22 -3.62
C VAL A 123 0.89 -17.87 -4.91
N LEU A 124 1.87 -16.98 -4.83
CA LEU A 124 2.69 -16.56 -5.97
C LEU A 124 3.67 -17.67 -6.33
N GLN A 125 3.28 -18.49 -7.27
CA GLN A 125 4.10 -19.59 -7.82
C GLN A 125 3.51 -20.12 -9.14
N GLY A 126 4.31 -20.80 -9.94
CA GLY A 126 3.88 -21.51 -11.14
C GLY A 126 2.95 -20.68 -12.04
N ALA A 127 1.79 -21.23 -12.38
CA ALA A 127 0.82 -20.58 -13.28
C ALA A 127 0.35 -19.22 -12.75
N HIS A 128 0.23 -19.03 -11.42
CA HIS A 128 -0.23 -17.73 -10.89
C HIS A 128 0.79 -16.63 -11.11
N ARG A 129 2.09 -16.93 -10.97
CA ARG A 129 3.18 -15.99 -11.33
C ARG A 129 3.17 -15.69 -12.83
N THR A 130 3.02 -16.70 -13.68
CA THR A 130 2.92 -16.52 -15.14
C THR A 130 1.72 -15.65 -15.52
N ASN A 131 0.56 -15.86 -14.89
CA ASN A 131 -0.63 -15.07 -15.13
C ASN A 131 -0.43 -13.61 -14.72
N PHE A 132 0.26 -13.34 -13.59
CA PHE A 132 0.59 -11.99 -13.20
C PHE A 132 1.53 -11.30 -14.21
N LEU A 133 2.56 -11.97 -14.67
CA LEU A 133 3.47 -11.44 -15.69
C LEU A 133 2.76 -11.19 -17.03
N SER A 134 1.82 -12.06 -17.41
CA SER A 134 0.97 -11.85 -18.58
C SER A 134 0.06 -10.64 -18.42
N PHE A 135 -0.52 -10.45 -17.23
CA PHE A 135 -1.25 -9.23 -16.90
C PHE A 135 -0.37 -7.98 -17.04
N VAL A 136 0.80 -7.99 -16.46
CA VAL A 136 1.75 -6.85 -16.54
C VAL A 136 2.07 -6.53 -18.00
N SER A 137 2.35 -7.53 -18.81
CA SER A 137 2.66 -7.32 -20.24
C SER A 137 1.48 -6.77 -21.04
N SER A 138 0.25 -7.06 -20.64
CA SER A 138 -0.98 -6.62 -21.29
C SER A 138 -1.42 -5.19 -20.96
N LEU A 139 -0.84 -4.55 -19.92
CA LEU A 139 -1.22 -3.22 -19.50
C LEU A 139 -1.18 -2.22 -20.66
N THR A 140 -2.26 -1.49 -20.85
CA THR A 140 -2.43 -0.49 -21.92
C THR A 140 -3.13 0.73 -21.34
N PRO A 141 -2.61 1.94 -21.55
CA PRO A 141 -3.18 3.15 -20.96
C PRO A 141 -4.47 3.58 -21.66
N GLY A 142 -5.43 4.09 -20.87
CA GLY A 142 -6.67 4.67 -21.40
C GLY A 142 -7.71 4.94 -20.32
N GLY A 143 -8.60 5.89 -20.55
CA GLY A 143 -9.68 6.26 -19.61
C GLY A 143 -9.25 7.25 -18.53
N ASN A 144 -10.16 7.51 -17.60
CA ASN A 144 -9.95 8.38 -16.43
C ASN A 144 -9.18 7.66 -15.32
N THR A 145 -8.92 8.34 -14.21
CA THR A 145 -8.13 7.82 -13.10
C THR A 145 -8.98 7.59 -11.83
N PRO A 146 -9.81 6.53 -11.77
CA PRO A 146 -10.67 6.24 -10.63
C PRO A 146 -9.90 5.53 -9.49
N ALA A 147 -8.85 6.14 -8.97
CA ALA A 147 -7.98 5.51 -7.96
C ALA A 147 -8.75 5.06 -6.71
N HIS A 148 -9.80 5.80 -6.29
CA HIS A 148 -10.60 5.42 -5.13
C HIS A 148 -11.37 4.09 -5.33
N TRP A 149 -11.73 3.73 -6.56
CA TRP A 149 -12.33 2.41 -6.83
C TRP A 149 -11.37 1.26 -6.51
N MET A 150 -10.07 1.47 -6.70
CA MET A 150 -9.06 0.48 -6.35
C MET A 150 -9.02 0.22 -4.85
N PHE A 151 -9.12 1.30 -4.06
CA PHE A 151 -9.17 1.19 -2.60
C PHE A 151 -10.48 0.54 -2.13
N GLU A 152 -11.62 1.01 -2.61
CA GLU A 152 -12.93 0.42 -2.30
C GLU A 152 -12.98 -1.05 -2.66
N GLN A 153 -12.43 -1.41 -3.82
CA GLN A 153 -12.41 -2.76 -4.32
C GLN A 153 -11.52 -3.67 -3.45
N ALA A 154 -10.33 -3.20 -3.07
CA ALA A 154 -9.43 -3.95 -2.22
C ALA A 154 -10.03 -4.16 -0.82
N ASP A 155 -10.61 -3.12 -0.21
CA ASP A 155 -11.30 -3.21 1.08
C ASP A 155 -12.47 -4.21 1.02
N GLY A 156 -13.35 -4.07 0.02
CA GLY A 156 -14.49 -4.95 -0.16
C GLY A 156 -14.10 -6.41 -0.41
N TYR A 157 -13.03 -6.65 -1.17
CA TYR A 157 -12.51 -7.98 -1.40
C TYR A 157 -12.05 -8.67 -0.09
N MET A 158 -11.33 -7.93 0.75
CA MET A 158 -10.86 -8.47 2.03
C MET A 158 -11.99 -8.64 3.07
N ARG A 159 -13.12 -7.95 2.88
CA ARG A 159 -14.32 -8.08 3.73
C ARG A 159 -15.34 -9.10 3.24
N GLN A 160 -15.07 -9.81 2.18
CA GLN A 160 -15.98 -10.86 1.69
C GLN A 160 -16.26 -11.89 2.79
N PRO A 161 -17.47 -12.48 2.83
CA PRO A 161 -17.77 -13.58 3.72
C PRO A 161 -16.75 -14.71 3.62
N LEU A 162 -16.37 -15.28 4.75
CA LEU A 162 -15.47 -16.42 4.79
C LEU A 162 -16.08 -17.60 4.01
N GLY A 163 -15.28 -18.23 3.19
CA GLY A 163 -15.68 -19.32 2.32
C GLY A 163 -14.53 -19.75 1.41
N VAL A 164 -14.73 -20.75 0.60
CA VAL A 164 -13.69 -21.29 -0.29
C VAL A 164 -13.14 -20.25 -1.28
N ASN A 165 -13.95 -19.25 -1.65
CA ASN A 165 -13.58 -18.20 -2.58
C ASN A 165 -13.02 -16.94 -1.91
N SER A 166 -13.04 -16.90 -0.57
CA SER A 166 -12.52 -15.77 0.19
C SER A 166 -11.02 -15.65 0.02
N PRO A 167 -10.46 -14.42 0.03
CA PRO A 167 -9.01 -14.22 0.12
C PRO A 167 -8.40 -14.80 1.40
N TRP A 168 -9.23 -15.07 2.41
CA TRP A 168 -8.84 -15.69 3.67
C TRP A 168 -8.76 -17.21 3.60
N ALA A 169 -9.33 -17.85 2.59
CA ALA A 169 -9.32 -19.29 2.43
C ALA A 169 -7.90 -19.87 2.52
N SER A 170 -7.75 -21.06 3.05
CA SER A 170 -6.46 -21.74 3.12
C SER A 170 -5.84 -21.90 1.73
N VAL A 171 -6.63 -22.42 0.78
CA VAL A 171 -6.32 -22.43 -0.64
C VAL A 171 -7.53 -21.85 -1.38
N PRO A 172 -7.52 -20.55 -1.71
CA PRO A 172 -8.66 -19.92 -2.37
C PRO A 172 -9.06 -20.65 -3.63
N GLY A 173 -10.34 -21.00 -3.69
CA GLY A 173 -10.91 -21.75 -4.78
C GLY A 173 -10.94 -23.25 -4.59
N THR A 174 -10.27 -23.78 -3.58
CA THR A 174 -10.12 -25.22 -3.38
C THR A 174 -10.42 -25.62 -1.93
N THR A 175 -9.81 -24.96 -0.96
CA THR A 175 -9.91 -25.31 0.46
C THR A 175 -10.25 -24.10 1.29
N ALA A 176 -11.40 -24.11 1.94
CA ALA A 176 -11.90 -23.00 2.72
C ALA A 176 -11.03 -22.69 3.97
N GLY A 177 -11.09 -23.53 4.96
CA GLY A 177 -10.37 -23.33 6.22
C GLY A 177 -9.05 -24.13 6.34
N PRO A 178 -8.23 -23.82 7.36
CA PRO A 178 -8.43 -22.77 8.35
C PRO A 178 -8.22 -21.36 7.80
N TYR A 179 -9.04 -20.41 8.28
CA TYR A 179 -8.88 -18.98 7.98
C TYR A 179 -7.92 -18.38 9.01
N LEU A 180 -6.71 -18.05 8.59
CA LEU A 180 -5.64 -17.65 9.52
C LEU A 180 -5.74 -16.17 9.89
N GLY A 181 -6.09 -15.88 11.15
CA GLY A 181 -6.15 -14.53 11.71
C GLY A 181 -4.79 -13.84 11.89
N CYS A 182 -3.72 -14.61 11.97
CA CYS A 182 -2.34 -14.10 12.02
C CYS A 182 -1.79 -13.68 10.66
N ARG A 183 -2.54 -13.87 9.57
CA ARG A 183 -2.13 -13.48 8.22
C ARG A 183 -2.15 -11.95 8.05
N ARG A 184 -1.01 -11.38 7.70
CA ARG A 184 -0.88 -9.95 7.38
C ARG A 184 -1.43 -9.67 5.99
N ASN A 185 -1.99 -8.47 5.80
CA ASN A 185 -2.59 -8.07 4.53
C ASN A 185 -2.05 -6.70 4.13
N TYR A 186 -1.72 -6.57 2.85
CA TYR A 186 -1.10 -5.39 2.28
C TYR A 186 -1.81 -4.98 1.00
N HIS A 187 -1.96 -3.67 0.81
CA HIS A 187 -2.40 -3.05 -0.42
C HIS A 187 -1.28 -2.17 -0.97
N ILE A 188 -0.85 -2.44 -2.18
CA ILE A 188 0.12 -1.63 -2.91
C ILE A 188 -0.64 -0.92 -4.03
N MET A 189 -0.72 0.41 -3.95
CA MET A 189 -1.37 1.24 -4.97
C MET A 189 -0.34 2.08 -5.71
N MET A 190 -0.23 1.87 -7.02
CA MET A 190 0.59 2.69 -7.91
C MET A 190 -0.30 3.48 -8.86
N THR A 191 -0.14 4.81 -8.86
CA THR A 191 -0.82 5.71 -9.79
C THR A 191 0.05 6.96 -10.04
N ASP A 192 -0.28 7.71 -11.08
CA ASP A 192 0.34 9.02 -11.32
C ASP A 192 -0.21 10.13 -10.40
N GLY A 193 -1.19 9.82 -9.56
CA GLY A 193 -1.65 10.66 -8.47
C GLY A 193 -2.78 11.64 -8.81
N ARG A 194 -3.21 11.73 -10.05
CA ARG A 194 -4.25 12.67 -10.49
C ARG A 194 -5.63 12.02 -10.64
N TRP A 195 -6.11 11.36 -9.60
CA TRP A 195 -7.43 10.76 -9.66
C TRP A 195 -8.54 11.78 -9.91
N ASN A 196 -9.55 11.42 -10.73
CA ASN A 196 -10.55 12.36 -11.27
C ASN A 196 -11.93 11.75 -11.50
N SER A 197 -12.29 10.70 -10.80
CA SER A 197 -13.63 10.12 -10.82
C SER A 197 -14.39 10.41 -9.55
N SER A 198 -15.70 10.15 -9.54
CA SER A 198 -16.56 10.40 -8.39
C SER A 198 -16.16 9.52 -7.19
N PRO A 199 -15.68 10.11 -6.11
CA PRO A 199 -15.24 9.38 -4.94
C PRO A 199 -16.41 8.87 -4.10
N SER A 200 -16.14 7.90 -3.23
CA SER A 200 -17.08 7.32 -2.28
C SER A 200 -16.39 6.93 -0.99
N GLY A 201 -17.13 6.57 0.04
CA GLY A 201 -16.57 6.03 1.30
C GLY A 201 -16.91 6.84 2.54
N GLY A 202 -17.23 8.13 2.40
CA GLY A 202 -17.53 9.04 3.52
C GLY A 202 -16.26 9.46 4.27
N GLN A 203 -16.43 10.22 5.33
CA GLN A 203 -15.37 10.63 6.25
C GLN A 203 -15.04 9.48 7.21
N ARG A 204 -13.75 9.15 7.37
CA ARG A 204 -13.28 8.07 8.24
C ARG A 204 -12.21 8.52 9.23
N ASP A 205 -11.24 9.32 8.81
CA ASP A 205 -10.13 9.74 9.63
C ASP A 205 -10.38 11.03 10.41
N GLY A 206 -11.29 11.89 9.96
CA GLY A 206 -11.69 13.12 10.63
C GLY A 206 -12.85 12.97 11.64
N VAL A 207 -13.31 11.76 11.93
CA VAL A 207 -14.45 11.53 12.84
C VAL A 207 -14.18 11.97 14.27
N ASN A 208 -15.23 12.38 14.98
CA ASN A 208 -15.12 12.89 16.35
C ASN A 208 -15.31 11.82 17.44
N SER A 209 -15.68 10.60 17.07
CA SER A 209 -15.82 9.48 18.00
C SER A 209 -15.42 8.19 17.31
N LEU A 210 -14.37 7.55 17.80
CA LEU A 210 -13.93 6.24 17.33
C LEU A 210 -13.05 5.58 18.38
N THR A 211 -13.38 4.35 18.75
CA THR A 211 -12.52 3.46 19.53
C THR A 211 -12.08 2.31 18.62
N LEU A 212 -10.79 2.04 18.60
CA LEU A 212 -10.18 0.98 17.81
C LEU A 212 -10.46 -0.40 18.43
N PRO A 213 -10.28 -1.49 17.69
CA PRO A 213 -10.62 -2.85 18.18
C PRO A 213 -9.83 -3.30 19.42
N ASP A 214 -8.67 -2.74 19.68
CA ASP A 214 -7.87 -2.97 20.90
C ASP A 214 -8.27 -2.07 22.07
N SER A 215 -9.39 -1.37 21.96
CA SER A 215 -9.91 -0.40 22.93
C SER A 215 -9.14 0.92 23.01
N THR A 216 -8.17 1.17 22.14
CA THR A 216 -7.49 2.47 22.07
C THR A 216 -8.42 3.51 21.47
N VAL A 217 -8.54 4.66 22.13
CA VAL A 217 -9.38 5.76 21.66
C VAL A 217 -8.64 6.56 20.59
N TYR A 218 -9.18 6.53 19.37
CA TYR A 218 -8.72 7.39 18.28
C TYR A 218 -9.31 8.79 18.38
N ALA A 219 -10.59 8.89 18.66
CA ALA A 219 -11.30 10.16 18.81
C ALA A 219 -12.36 10.07 19.90
N ASP A 220 -12.42 11.09 20.75
CA ASP A 220 -13.42 11.27 21.82
C ASP A 220 -14.03 12.69 21.84
N GLY A 221 -13.79 13.47 20.77
CA GLY A 221 -14.24 14.85 20.64
C GLY A 221 -13.39 15.88 21.40
N THR A 222 -12.38 15.46 22.17
CA THR A 222 -11.53 16.40 22.90
C THR A 222 -10.36 16.92 22.05
N ALA A 223 -9.97 18.17 22.29
CA ALA A 223 -8.83 18.78 21.63
C ALA A 223 -7.51 18.01 21.94
N ALA A 224 -7.41 17.44 23.11
CA ALA A 224 -6.24 16.66 23.53
C ALA A 224 -6.08 15.37 22.70
N GLN A 225 -7.17 14.65 22.46
CA GLN A 225 -7.13 13.44 21.64
C GLN A 225 -6.96 13.76 20.15
N ILE A 226 -7.60 14.83 19.66
CA ILE A 226 -7.37 15.33 18.32
C ILE A 226 -5.90 15.67 18.08
N ALA A 227 -5.25 16.31 19.05
CA ALA A 227 -3.82 16.63 18.93
C ALA A 227 -2.92 15.40 18.79
N LYS A 228 -3.23 14.29 19.47
CA LYS A 228 -2.48 13.02 19.38
C LYS A 228 -2.64 12.33 18.02
N THR A 229 -3.82 12.44 17.41
CA THR A 229 -4.16 11.72 16.16
C THR A 229 -4.14 12.61 14.93
N ARG A 230 -3.69 13.84 15.08
CA ARG A 230 -3.76 14.91 14.07
C ARG A 230 -3.15 14.53 12.73
N VAL A 231 -2.02 13.82 12.74
CA VAL A 231 -1.30 13.41 11.54
C VAL A 231 -2.13 12.53 10.60
N PHE A 232 -3.16 11.86 11.14
CA PHE A 232 -4.06 10.99 10.36
C PHE A 232 -5.31 11.71 9.86
N ARG A 233 -5.57 12.94 10.31
CA ARG A 233 -6.88 13.59 10.20
C ARG A 233 -6.92 14.65 9.13
N ASP A 234 -8.01 14.65 8.37
CA ASP A 234 -8.40 15.80 7.55
C ASP A 234 -9.90 16.11 7.68
N THR A 235 -10.37 17.11 6.95
CA THR A 235 -11.79 17.51 6.91
C THR A 235 -12.49 17.11 5.61
N ALA A 236 -11.72 16.62 4.62
CA ALA A 236 -12.27 16.12 3.37
C ALA A 236 -12.95 14.76 3.59
N SER A 237 -13.83 14.39 2.71
CA SER A 237 -14.50 13.09 2.73
C SER A 237 -14.28 12.36 1.42
N ASN A 238 -14.39 11.06 1.45
CA ASN A 238 -14.23 10.22 0.26
C ASN A 238 -12.83 10.25 -0.35
N THR A 239 -11.81 10.44 0.47
CA THR A 239 -10.41 10.45 0.05
C THR A 239 -9.83 9.04 -0.03
N LEU A 240 -8.66 8.88 -0.66
CA LEU A 240 -7.90 7.64 -0.59
C LEU A 240 -7.43 7.39 0.85
N ALA A 241 -7.15 8.46 1.58
CA ALA A 241 -6.77 8.40 2.99
C ALA A 241 -7.89 7.85 3.87
N ASP A 242 -9.16 8.26 3.64
CA ASP A 242 -10.32 7.67 4.32
C ASP A 242 -10.43 6.15 4.09
N TRP A 243 -10.24 5.70 2.86
CA TRP A 243 -10.25 4.27 2.53
C TRP A 243 -9.11 3.51 3.19
N ALA A 244 -7.89 4.05 3.16
CA ALA A 244 -6.74 3.43 3.80
C ALA A 244 -6.93 3.35 5.32
N PHE A 245 -7.45 4.43 5.93
CA PHE A 245 -7.77 4.47 7.35
C PHE A 245 -8.84 3.43 7.72
N ARG A 246 -9.92 3.33 6.96
CA ARG A 246 -10.96 2.33 7.16
C ARG A 246 -10.39 0.91 7.09
N SER A 247 -9.58 0.62 6.08
CA SER A 247 -9.01 -0.71 5.91
C SER A 247 -8.02 -1.09 7.02
N TRP A 248 -7.48 -0.08 7.72
CA TRP A 248 -6.62 -0.29 8.88
C TRP A 248 -7.42 -0.31 10.20
N SER A 249 -8.30 0.67 10.43
CA SER A 249 -8.98 0.87 11.72
C SER A 249 -10.14 -0.07 11.97
N ASP A 250 -10.87 -0.45 10.91
CA ASP A 250 -12.01 -1.37 11.02
C ASP A 250 -11.56 -2.81 10.74
N PRO A 251 -11.88 -3.79 11.59
CA PRO A 251 -11.53 -5.18 11.32
C PRO A 251 -12.08 -5.66 9.97
N LEU A 252 -11.20 -6.25 9.13
CA LEU A 252 -11.58 -6.81 7.84
C LEU A 252 -12.45 -8.05 7.97
N GLN A 253 -12.32 -8.77 9.09
CA GLN A 253 -13.08 -9.96 9.43
C GLN A 253 -13.33 -9.99 10.94
N VAL A 254 -14.36 -10.70 11.36
CA VAL A 254 -14.63 -10.94 12.78
C VAL A 254 -13.56 -11.87 13.34
N ALA A 255 -12.80 -11.42 14.32
CA ALA A 255 -11.67 -12.16 14.89
C ALA A 255 -12.04 -13.57 15.37
N ALA A 256 -13.22 -13.73 15.97
CA ALA A 256 -13.71 -15.02 16.46
C ALA A 256 -13.96 -16.05 15.33
N SER A 257 -14.07 -15.61 14.08
CA SER A 257 -14.24 -16.47 12.92
C SER A 257 -12.91 -16.93 12.31
N LEU A 258 -11.78 -16.48 12.85
CA LEU A 258 -10.43 -16.75 12.37
C LEU A 258 -9.66 -17.63 13.35
N THR A 259 -8.75 -18.44 12.81
CA THR A 259 -7.84 -19.27 13.59
C THR A 259 -6.54 -18.50 13.88
N GLY A 260 -6.19 -18.39 15.16
CA GLY A 260 -5.04 -17.59 15.59
C GLY A 260 -5.33 -16.10 15.57
N SER A 261 -4.43 -15.30 16.12
CA SER A 261 -4.54 -13.84 16.23
C SER A 261 -3.32 -13.13 15.62
N LEU A 262 -3.58 -11.98 15.06
CA LEU A 262 -2.51 -11.07 14.63
C LEU A 262 -1.83 -10.48 15.88
N GLN A 263 -0.53 -10.25 15.76
CA GLN A 263 0.24 -9.52 16.77
C GLN A 263 0.75 -8.22 16.17
N PRO A 264 0.97 -7.18 16.98
CA PRO A 264 1.70 -6.00 16.56
C PRO A 264 3.00 -6.38 15.86
N THR A 265 3.48 -5.53 14.97
CA THR A 265 4.72 -5.82 14.23
C THR A 265 5.94 -5.81 15.17
N ALA A 266 6.97 -6.58 14.82
CA ALA A 266 8.17 -6.69 15.65
C ALA A 266 8.91 -5.35 15.81
N ASP A 267 8.86 -4.49 14.79
CA ASP A 267 9.40 -3.13 14.84
C ASP A 267 8.61 -2.24 15.81
N TYR A 268 7.25 -2.34 15.83
CA TYR A 268 6.44 -1.66 16.83
C TYR A 268 6.82 -2.07 18.26
N LEU A 269 6.98 -3.36 18.51
CA LEU A 269 7.31 -3.86 19.86
C LEU A 269 8.68 -3.36 20.34
N LYS A 270 9.61 -3.09 19.42
CA LYS A 270 10.97 -2.59 19.69
C LYS A 270 11.08 -1.06 19.63
N ALA A 271 10.06 -0.37 19.11
CA ALA A 271 10.08 1.06 18.91
C ALA A 271 10.18 1.82 20.25
N PRO A 272 10.82 2.99 20.28
CA PRO A 272 10.85 3.83 21.46
C PRO A 272 9.43 4.32 21.84
N ALA A 273 9.23 4.69 23.09
CA ALA A 273 7.94 5.20 23.59
C ALA A 273 7.48 6.44 22.82
N THR A 274 8.42 7.30 22.43
CA THR A 274 8.22 8.48 21.59
C THR A 274 9.32 8.59 20.55
N GLU A 275 9.01 9.21 19.41
CA GLU A 275 9.99 9.49 18.35
C GLU A 275 9.86 10.92 17.85
N SER A 276 11.01 11.58 17.65
CA SER A 276 11.09 12.92 17.11
C SER A 276 11.35 12.89 15.61
N PHE A 277 10.57 13.68 14.87
CA PHE A 277 10.71 13.94 13.43
C PHE A 277 11.40 15.30 13.14
N GLY A 278 12.08 15.87 14.14
CA GLY A 278 12.68 17.19 14.03
C GLY A 278 11.69 18.29 14.43
N ASN A 279 11.91 19.49 13.91
CA ASN A 279 11.01 20.62 14.12
C ASN A 279 10.13 20.86 12.90
N ASP A 280 8.94 21.39 13.14
CA ASP A 280 8.08 21.92 12.08
C ASP A 280 8.65 23.22 11.49
N SER A 281 8.00 23.75 10.47
CA SER A 281 8.44 25.00 9.82
C SER A 281 8.33 26.24 10.69
N ALA A 282 7.64 26.17 11.84
CA ALA A 282 7.56 27.22 12.85
C ALA A 282 8.56 27.04 14.00
N GLY A 283 9.36 25.95 13.97
CA GLY A 283 10.38 25.66 14.99
C GLY A 283 9.89 24.82 16.18
N ASN A 284 8.65 24.32 16.15
CA ASN A 284 8.12 23.49 17.23
C ASN A 284 8.54 22.01 17.04
N PRO A 285 8.88 21.30 18.13
CA PRO A 285 9.29 19.92 18.05
C PRO A 285 8.10 19.01 17.62
N ALA A 286 8.32 18.22 16.58
CA ALA A 286 7.36 17.23 16.09
C ALA A 286 7.69 15.87 16.71
N VAL A 287 6.88 15.45 17.68
CA VAL A 287 7.08 14.21 18.43
C VAL A 287 5.78 13.39 18.41
N LEU A 288 5.89 12.11 18.15
CA LEU A 288 4.77 11.18 18.21
C LEU A 288 5.01 10.09 19.25
N ASP A 289 3.96 9.75 19.97
CA ASP A 289 3.91 8.54 20.78
C ASP A 289 3.98 7.31 19.86
N ARG A 290 4.63 6.23 20.32
CA ARG A 290 4.80 4.98 19.57
C ARG A 290 3.49 4.49 18.92
N TYR A 291 2.38 4.52 19.65
CA TYR A 291 1.09 4.05 19.12
C TYR A 291 0.60 4.89 17.95
N TRP A 292 0.76 6.20 18.02
CA TRP A 292 0.32 7.14 16.99
C TRP A 292 1.40 7.46 15.95
N ASN A 293 2.53 6.80 16.02
CA ASN A 293 3.57 6.91 15.00
C ASN A 293 3.23 5.99 13.81
N PRO A 294 2.90 6.55 12.63
CA PRO A 294 2.45 5.74 11.49
C PRO A 294 3.53 4.83 10.88
N ARG A 295 4.79 5.03 11.24
CA ARG A 295 5.90 4.13 10.85
C ARG A 295 5.76 2.73 11.42
N TYR A 296 5.01 2.57 12.50
CA TYR A 296 4.85 1.33 13.24
C TYR A 296 3.41 0.88 13.25
N ASN A 297 3.19 -0.42 13.33
CA ASN A 297 1.84 -0.97 13.27
C ASN A 297 1.48 -1.69 14.58
N PRO A 298 0.69 -1.03 15.47
CA PRO A 298 0.26 -1.60 16.75
C PRO A 298 -0.89 -2.61 16.61
N ALA A 299 -1.53 -2.69 15.45
CA ALA A 299 -2.79 -3.41 15.29
C ALA A 299 -2.64 -4.92 15.56
N ASN A 300 -3.54 -5.45 16.37
CA ASN A 300 -3.68 -6.87 16.69
C ASN A 300 -4.99 -7.47 16.15
N TRP A 301 -5.67 -6.76 15.27
CA TRP A 301 -6.88 -7.18 14.56
C TRP A 301 -6.62 -7.36 13.06
N PRO A 302 -7.44 -8.11 12.32
CA PRO A 302 -7.31 -8.26 10.88
C PRO A 302 -7.49 -6.91 10.17
N HIS A 303 -6.45 -6.38 9.57
CA HIS A 303 -6.43 -5.10 8.88
C HIS A 303 -5.55 -5.16 7.62
N MET A 304 -5.53 -4.10 6.85
CA MET A 304 -4.68 -3.97 5.67
C MET A 304 -3.77 -2.77 5.80
N VAL A 305 -2.48 -2.97 5.57
CA VAL A 305 -1.46 -1.92 5.48
C VAL A 305 -1.40 -1.42 4.05
N THR A 306 -1.31 -0.10 3.86
CA THR A 306 -1.35 0.52 2.53
C THR A 306 0.00 1.16 2.17
N TYR A 307 0.58 0.70 1.06
CA TYR A 307 1.73 1.33 0.41
C TYR A 307 1.26 2.06 -0.83
N THR A 308 1.76 3.27 -1.06
CA THR A 308 1.40 4.05 -2.23
C THR A 308 2.63 4.52 -3.00
N ILE A 309 2.54 4.46 -4.33
CA ILE A 309 3.56 4.95 -5.26
C ILE A 309 2.91 6.00 -6.15
N GLY A 310 3.37 7.24 -6.02
CA GLY A 310 2.98 8.37 -6.87
C GLY A 310 4.00 8.59 -7.98
N ALA A 311 3.64 8.26 -9.21
CA ALA A 311 4.55 8.26 -10.36
C ALA A 311 4.35 9.48 -11.26
N SER A 312 4.63 10.68 -10.73
CA SER A 312 4.59 11.93 -11.49
C SER A 312 5.40 13.03 -10.79
N SER A 313 5.64 14.12 -11.52
CA SER A 313 6.25 15.32 -10.93
C SER A 313 5.41 15.92 -9.81
N ASP A 314 4.10 15.76 -9.83
CA ASP A 314 3.22 16.38 -8.84
C ASP A 314 3.50 15.87 -7.42
N ALA A 315 3.85 14.60 -7.29
CA ALA A 315 4.19 14.00 -6.00
C ALA A 315 5.51 14.55 -5.40
N THR A 316 6.31 15.26 -6.18
CA THR A 316 7.66 15.71 -5.78
C THR A 316 7.86 17.20 -5.80
N THR A 317 7.01 17.94 -6.52
CA THR A 317 7.23 19.38 -6.79
C THR A 317 6.38 20.32 -5.96
N TRP A 318 5.33 19.82 -5.27
CA TRP A 318 4.55 20.69 -4.39
C TRP A 318 5.35 21.08 -3.13
N PRO A 319 5.11 22.26 -2.55
CA PRO A 319 5.89 22.72 -1.41
C PRO A 319 5.79 21.79 -0.20
N GLY A 320 6.92 21.29 0.26
CA GLY A 320 7.00 20.38 1.39
C GLY A 320 6.81 18.91 1.06
N ALA A 321 6.93 18.53 -0.22
CA ALA A 321 6.97 17.13 -0.62
C ALA A 321 8.01 16.33 0.17
N PRO A 322 7.73 15.05 0.48
CA PRO A 322 8.72 14.21 1.14
C PRO A 322 9.89 13.89 0.21
N THR A 323 11.05 13.63 0.79
CA THR A 323 12.23 13.15 0.04
C THR A 323 12.00 11.72 -0.40
N ILE A 324 12.33 11.41 -1.65
CA ILE A 324 12.04 10.10 -2.23
C ILE A 324 13.03 9.07 -1.71
N PHE A 325 14.21 9.05 -2.23
CA PHE A 325 15.27 8.13 -1.88
C PHE A 325 16.53 8.98 -1.64
N GLY A 326 16.85 9.30 -0.42
CA GLY A 326 18.00 10.14 -0.17
C GLY A 326 18.83 9.68 1.01
N PRO A 327 20.16 9.70 0.89
CA PRO A 327 21.06 9.36 2.00
C PRO A 327 20.98 10.37 3.14
N THR A 328 20.34 11.52 2.93
CA THR A 328 20.22 12.61 3.90
C THR A 328 18.92 12.57 4.70
N ALA A 329 17.89 11.85 4.24
CA ALA A 329 16.64 11.74 4.96
C ALA A 329 16.80 10.77 6.13
N LYS A 330 16.65 11.25 7.35
CA LYS A 330 16.65 10.39 8.55
C LYS A 330 15.50 9.38 8.53
N VAL A 331 14.40 9.73 7.89
CA VAL A 331 13.18 8.93 7.82
C VAL A 331 12.50 9.16 6.46
N PRO A 332 13.00 8.59 5.37
CA PRO A 332 12.38 8.72 4.05
C PRO A 332 11.01 8.05 4.01
N TYR A 333 10.40 8.02 2.84
CA TYR A 333 9.15 7.28 2.54
C TYR A 333 7.89 7.90 3.14
N GLY A 334 7.83 9.22 3.14
CA GLY A 334 6.67 9.98 3.59
C GLY A 334 6.74 10.48 5.03
N TYR A 335 7.87 10.36 5.69
CA TYR A 335 8.05 10.79 7.08
C TYR A 335 9.02 11.99 7.23
N ASP A 336 9.32 12.68 6.14
CA ASP A 336 10.09 13.90 6.07
C ASP A 336 9.32 15.01 5.31
N GLY A 337 10.02 16.02 4.77
CA GLY A 337 9.36 17.17 4.14
C GLY A 337 8.46 17.93 5.11
N SER A 338 7.18 18.10 4.79
CA SER A 338 6.19 18.71 5.68
C SER A 338 5.60 17.77 6.72
N PHE A 339 6.07 16.54 6.85
CA PHE A 339 5.54 15.61 7.85
C PHE A 339 5.59 16.18 9.27
N PRO A 340 6.68 16.85 9.74
CA PRO A 340 6.69 17.52 11.04
C PRO A 340 5.57 18.56 11.22
N ASP A 341 5.22 19.30 10.17
CA ASP A 341 4.13 20.27 10.21
C ASP A 341 2.77 19.61 10.43
N PHE A 342 2.53 18.43 9.81
CA PHE A 342 1.30 17.66 10.04
C PHE A 342 1.25 17.07 11.45
N VAL A 343 2.39 16.66 11.99
CA VAL A 343 2.49 16.15 13.37
C VAL A 343 2.12 17.23 14.38
N THR A 344 2.64 18.45 14.24
CA THR A 344 2.34 19.55 15.15
C THR A 344 1.01 20.24 14.88
N GLY A 345 0.49 20.10 13.66
CA GLY A 345 -0.70 20.79 13.16
C GLY A 345 -0.42 22.22 12.68
N ASN A 346 0.84 22.55 12.46
CA ASN A 346 1.22 23.78 11.77
C ASN A 346 0.75 23.79 10.31
N LYS A 347 0.56 22.60 9.72
CA LYS A 347 -0.17 22.36 8.47
C LYS A 347 -1.22 21.28 8.67
N THR A 348 -2.29 21.36 7.87
CA THR A 348 -3.31 20.32 7.74
C THR A 348 -3.24 19.74 6.33
N TRP A 349 -3.70 18.49 6.17
CA TRP A 349 -3.82 17.90 4.85
C TRP A 349 -4.76 18.77 4.00
N PRO A 350 -4.39 19.09 2.76
CA PRO A 350 -5.20 19.96 1.92
C PRO A 350 -6.47 19.26 1.44
N ASP A 351 -7.50 20.04 1.13
CA ASP A 351 -8.72 19.52 0.51
C ASP A 351 -8.45 19.03 -0.92
N MET A 352 -8.68 17.73 -1.14
CA MET A 352 -8.46 17.05 -2.43
C MET A 352 -9.44 17.52 -3.52
N GLY A 353 -10.50 18.21 -3.17
CA GLY A 353 -11.43 18.86 -4.12
C GLY A 353 -10.79 20.02 -4.89
N ASN A 354 -9.73 20.61 -4.39
CA ASN A 354 -9.15 21.86 -4.89
C ASN A 354 -8.24 21.71 -6.14
N GLY A 355 -8.18 20.56 -6.75
CA GLY A 355 -7.49 20.39 -8.03
C GLY A 355 -6.61 19.14 -8.10
N GLU A 356 -6.33 18.71 -9.33
CA GLU A 356 -5.62 17.46 -9.60
C GLU A 356 -4.22 17.37 -8.99
N PRO A 357 -3.37 18.43 -9.01
CA PRO A 357 -2.04 18.32 -8.40
C PRO A 357 -2.07 18.05 -6.90
N VAL A 358 -3.08 18.55 -6.20
CA VAL A 358 -3.23 18.35 -4.75
C VAL A 358 -3.61 16.90 -4.43
N ARG A 359 -4.26 16.21 -5.36
CA ARG A 359 -4.67 14.80 -5.19
C ARG A 359 -3.50 13.83 -5.11
N ALA A 360 -2.30 14.22 -5.58
CA ALA A 360 -1.10 13.43 -5.35
C ALA A 360 -0.74 13.31 -3.85
N LEU A 361 -1.14 14.30 -3.04
CA LEU A 361 -0.96 14.28 -1.59
C LEU A 361 -1.87 13.27 -0.90
N ASP A 362 -3.02 12.98 -1.47
CA ASP A 362 -3.92 11.97 -0.95
C ASP A 362 -3.27 10.58 -0.95
N LEU A 363 -2.37 10.29 -1.88
CA LEU A 363 -1.56 9.06 -1.84
C LEU A 363 -0.61 9.04 -0.64
N TRP A 364 0.00 10.17 -0.32
CA TRP A 364 0.85 10.28 0.85
C TRP A 364 0.04 10.11 2.13
N HIS A 365 -1.06 10.84 2.24
CA HIS A 365 -1.96 10.73 3.38
C HIS A 365 -2.51 9.30 3.55
N ALA A 366 -2.90 8.65 2.45
CA ALA A 366 -3.36 7.26 2.46
C ALA A 366 -2.30 6.28 3.00
N SER A 367 -1.02 6.49 2.67
CA SER A 367 0.05 5.66 3.22
C SER A 367 0.25 5.86 4.72
N ILE A 368 0.12 7.10 5.21
CA ILE A 368 0.16 7.43 6.64
C ILE A 368 -1.00 6.75 7.37
N ASN A 369 -2.22 6.90 6.85
CA ASN A 369 -3.42 6.33 7.43
C ASN A 369 -3.43 4.81 7.41
N GLY A 370 -2.84 4.21 6.39
CA GLY A 370 -2.68 2.77 6.25
C GLY A 370 -1.43 2.18 6.91
N ARG A 371 -0.66 2.97 7.68
CA ARG A 371 0.56 2.49 8.37
C ARG A 371 1.63 1.89 7.45
N GLY A 372 1.69 2.35 6.19
CA GLY A 372 2.68 1.95 5.20
C GLY A 372 3.69 3.03 4.88
N ARG A 373 4.08 3.11 3.61
CA ARG A 373 5.06 4.09 3.11
C ARG A 373 4.57 4.73 1.82
N PHE A 374 5.00 5.97 1.60
CA PHE A 374 4.79 6.70 0.36
C PHE A 374 6.07 6.79 -0.45
N TYR A 375 5.95 6.50 -1.73
CA TYR A 375 7.04 6.58 -2.69
C TYR A 375 6.67 7.56 -3.80
N ALA A 376 7.26 8.74 -3.76
CA ALA A 376 7.10 9.72 -4.83
C ALA A 376 8.18 9.45 -5.89
N VAL A 377 7.78 8.99 -7.06
CA VAL A 377 8.66 8.55 -8.14
C VAL A 377 8.69 9.62 -9.23
N ASN A 378 9.84 10.22 -9.46
CA ASN A 378 10.07 11.18 -10.56
C ASN A 378 11.17 10.76 -11.54
N LYS A 379 11.81 9.62 -11.29
CA LYS A 379 12.77 8.98 -12.18
C LYS A 379 12.35 7.56 -12.44
N ALA A 380 12.65 7.07 -13.64
CA ALA A 380 12.24 5.71 -14.03
C ALA A 380 12.89 4.63 -13.15
N GLU A 381 14.12 4.82 -12.75
CA GLU A 381 14.90 3.92 -11.90
C GLU A 381 14.25 3.75 -10.51
N ASP A 382 13.63 4.80 -9.99
CA ASP A 382 13.00 4.80 -8.68
C ASP A 382 11.72 3.94 -8.63
N MET A 383 11.07 3.68 -9.76
CA MET A 383 9.88 2.82 -9.81
C MET A 383 10.19 1.39 -9.42
N GLU A 384 11.25 0.82 -9.97
CA GLU A 384 11.70 -0.53 -9.58
C GLU A 384 12.11 -0.54 -8.12
N GLN A 385 12.90 0.46 -7.70
CA GLN A 385 13.38 0.54 -6.32
C GLN A 385 12.23 0.67 -5.33
N ALA A 386 11.17 1.41 -5.66
CA ALA A 386 9.97 1.52 -4.82
C ALA A 386 9.31 0.15 -4.58
N PHE A 387 9.07 -0.61 -5.65
CA PHE A 387 8.51 -1.96 -5.51
C PHE A 387 9.45 -2.90 -4.75
N ARG A 388 10.76 -2.84 -5.02
CA ARG A 388 11.76 -3.67 -4.33
C ARG A 388 11.73 -3.39 -2.82
N ASP A 389 11.79 -2.13 -2.42
CA ASP A 389 11.77 -1.73 -1.02
C ASP A 389 10.48 -2.15 -0.30
N ILE A 390 9.32 -2.02 -0.97
CA ILE A 390 8.04 -2.49 -0.42
C ILE A 390 8.09 -3.99 -0.13
N PHE A 391 8.55 -4.80 -1.08
CA PHE A 391 8.58 -6.26 -0.89
C PHE A 391 9.66 -6.70 0.11
N GLU A 392 10.80 -6.04 0.16
CA GLU A 392 11.81 -6.26 1.20
C GLU A 392 11.22 -5.97 2.59
N GLN A 393 10.48 -4.87 2.76
CA GLN A 393 9.82 -4.55 4.01
C GLN A 393 8.72 -5.54 4.37
N ILE A 394 7.86 -5.93 3.42
CA ILE A 394 6.83 -6.94 3.65
C ILE A 394 7.47 -8.25 4.12
N ASN A 395 8.53 -8.69 3.45
CA ASN A 395 9.24 -9.90 3.81
C ASN A 395 9.84 -9.82 5.22
N ALA A 396 10.47 -8.69 5.58
CA ALA A 396 11.05 -8.48 6.90
C ALA A 396 10.00 -8.45 8.03
N LEU A 397 8.81 -7.89 7.77
CA LEU A 397 7.74 -7.82 8.77
C LEU A 397 6.99 -9.14 8.98
N VAL A 398 7.07 -10.05 8.03
CA VAL A 398 6.36 -11.34 8.07
C VAL A 398 7.24 -12.48 8.56
N GLU A 399 8.57 -12.35 8.43
CA GLU A 399 9.46 -13.38 8.95
C GLU A 399 9.33 -13.54 10.46
N PRO A 400 9.25 -14.80 10.97
CA PRO A 400 9.33 -15.05 12.39
C PRO A 400 10.64 -14.43 12.88
N GLY A 401 10.56 -13.56 13.87
CA GLY A 401 11.77 -12.98 14.45
C GLY A 401 12.68 -14.12 14.90
N THR A 402 13.90 -14.19 14.36
CA THR A 402 14.96 -15.03 14.93
C THR A 402 15.26 -14.46 16.31
N GLY A 403 14.53 -14.97 17.30
CA GLY A 403 14.87 -14.71 18.69
C GLY A 403 16.29 -15.18 18.89
N SER A 404 17.23 -14.25 18.98
CA SER A 404 18.55 -14.60 19.51
C SER A 404 18.34 -15.08 20.94
N THR A 405 18.26 -16.37 21.13
CA THR A 405 18.54 -16.98 22.40
C THR A 405 20.02 -16.72 22.67
N ALA A 406 20.32 -15.62 23.32
CA ALA A 406 21.56 -15.47 24.02
C ALA A 406 21.55 -16.57 25.09
N ALA A 407 22.17 -17.69 24.78
CA ALA A 407 22.51 -18.68 25.75
C ALA A 407 23.52 -18.03 26.69
N SER A 408 23.08 -17.55 27.84
CA SER A 408 23.95 -17.21 28.94
C SER A 408 24.54 -18.53 29.45
N GLY A 409 25.69 -18.91 28.91
CA GLY A 409 26.50 -19.97 29.44
C GLY A 409 26.99 -19.55 30.82
N ALA A 410 26.29 -19.95 31.87
CA ALA A 410 26.87 -19.96 33.20
C ALA A 410 28.02 -20.98 33.19
N ARG A 411 29.25 -20.51 33.22
CA ARG A 411 30.37 -21.34 33.61
C ARG A 411 30.31 -21.56 35.11
N ILE A 412 30.25 -22.82 35.50
CA ILE A 412 30.53 -23.29 36.84
C ILE A 412 32.06 -23.28 37.04
#